data_977a6e51698c4f4cb58283c394bbb1a3
#
_entry.id   977a6e51698c4f4cb58283c394bbb1a3
#
_cell.length_a   1.000
_cell.length_b   1.000
_cell.length_c   1.000
_cell.angle_alpha   90.00
_cell.angle_beta   90.00
_cell.angle_gamma   90.00
#
_symmetry.space_group_name_H-M   'P 1'
#
loop_
_entity.id
_entity.type
_entity.pdbx_description
1 polymer ?
#
loop_
_entity_poly.entity_id
_entity_poly.type
_entity_poly.pdbx_seq_one_letter_code
_entity_poly.pdbx_strand_id
1 'polypeptide(L)'
;MKKVITYGTYDLLHQGHINLLKRAKALGDYLIVGVTNDNFDRDRGKLNVRNNVLERVEAVKATGLADQIVIEDYFGQKIDDIQKYDVDIFAIGSDWEGKFDYLNEYCQVVYLPRTEGISSTMLREEMQENIRIGIIGCGRIAQRFVPECEVVNAVKIVDVYDINRGIAEDFAWKKQINHVSQSLEEMMERVDAVYIATPHLSHFELTKYALEHKKHVLCETPLVLNGDEARELYALAEQNDVVLLEANKTAFSPAFNHLVTMIKSGQIGQVVDINASESKLWGDKFTRELDPEQAGGSMFEMGSYPLLPIIRLMGINYTNINLYSKMENGVDVYTRGVIRYPHGVCSFQLGLGVKTEGNLVIAGTKGYAYVPAPWWLTDYYEFRFEDQNQNKKFFYKWDGAGLRYEIQEFISCIINHRFSSARLRRKESIAMADIMQQFAERKNFMQI
;
A
#
# COMPACT_ATOMS: atom_id res chain seq x y z
N MET A 1 -18.88 39.99 -9.72
CA MET A 1 -18.87 39.21 -8.46
C MET A 1 -17.65 38.32 -8.55
N LYS A 2 -16.65 38.55 -7.71
CA LYS A 2 -15.41 37.76 -7.73
C LYS A 2 -15.59 36.47 -6.98
N LYS A 3 -15.42 35.34 -7.68
CA LYS A 3 -15.66 34.00 -7.13
C LYS A 3 -14.35 33.34 -6.70
N VAL A 4 -14.35 32.80 -5.50
CA VAL A 4 -13.21 32.08 -4.91
C VAL A 4 -13.62 30.65 -4.65
N ILE A 5 -12.75 29.69 -4.97
CA ILE A 5 -12.93 28.29 -4.60
C ILE A 5 -11.78 27.79 -3.72
N THR A 6 -12.08 27.00 -2.73
CA THR A 6 -11.10 26.32 -1.88
C THR A 6 -11.52 24.86 -1.63
N TYR A 7 -10.54 23.97 -1.41
CA TYR A 7 -10.80 22.57 -1.17
C TYR A 7 -10.15 22.07 0.11
N GLY A 8 -10.80 21.15 0.77
CA GLY A 8 -10.25 20.51 1.96
C GLY A 8 -11.07 19.32 2.43
N THR A 9 -10.47 18.49 3.26
CA THR A 9 -11.19 17.42 3.95
C THR A 9 -12.11 17.96 5.03
N TYR A 10 -11.69 18.99 5.74
CA TYR A 10 -12.41 19.67 6.86
C TYR A 10 -12.83 18.70 7.98
N ASP A 11 -12.06 17.64 8.17
CA ASP A 11 -12.28 16.70 9.25
C ASP A 11 -11.96 17.33 10.61
N LEU A 12 -12.79 17.05 11.64
CA LEU A 12 -12.68 17.69 12.95
C LEU A 12 -12.53 19.22 12.83
N LEU A 13 -13.48 19.87 12.18
CA LEU A 13 -13.40 21.31 11.87
C LEU A 13 -12.89 22.12 13.05
N HIS A 14 -11.75 22.79 12.89
CA HIS A 14 -11.05 23.53 13.94
C HIS A 14 -10.73 24.97 13.51
N GLN A 15 -10.21 25.76 14.45
CA GLN A 15 -9.91 27.16 14.20
C GLN A 15 -8.99 27.42 12.99
N GLY A 16 -8.05 26.49 12.69
CA GLY A 16 -7.20 26.59 11.50
C GLY A 16 -8.00 26.54 10.20
N HIS A 17 -9.00 25.64 10.11
CA HIS A 17 -9.91 25.57 8.97
C HIS A 17 -10.78 26.82 8.86
N ILE A 18 -11.32 27.31 9.99
CA ILE A 18 -12.14 28.52 10.02
C ILE A 18 -11.33 29.73 9.54
N ASN A 19 -10.06 29.85 9.97
CA ASN A 19 -9.18 30.94 9.55
C ASN A 19 -8.84 30.86 8.05
N LEU A 20 -8.63 29.64 7.51
CA LEU A 20 -8.44 29.43 6.08
C LEU A 20 -9.67 29.90 5.29
N LEU A 21 -10.88 29.47 5.71
CA LEU A 21 -12.14 29.87 5.08
C LEU A 21 -12.36 31.39 5.13
N LYS A 22 -12.07 32.05 6.26
CA LYS A 22 -12.14 33.51 6.41
C LYS A 22 -11.19 34.21 5.44
N ARG A 23 -9.94 33.76 5.33
CA ARG A 23 -8.95 34.31 4.41
C ARG A 23 -9.34 34.08 2.95
N ALA A 24 -9.85 32.90 2.61
CA ALA A 24 -10.37 32.64 1.27
C ALA A 24 -11.57 33.52 0.93
N LYS A 25 -12.53 33.67 1.86
CA LYS A 25 -13.70 34.56 1.70
C LYS A 25 -13.31 36.03 1.47
N ALA A 26 -12.25 36.49 2.11
CA ALA A 26 -11.75 37.85 1.99
C ALA A 26 -11.12 38.18 0.60
N LEU A 27 -10.85 37.15 -0.23
CA LEU A 27 -10.31 37.33 -1.58
C LEU A 27 -11.36 37.66 -2.64
N GLY A 28 -12.66 37.49 -2.34
CA GLY A 28 -13.73 37.74 -3.29
C GLY A 28 -15.11 37.88 -2.64
N ASP A 29 -16.11 37.98 -3.50
CA ASP A 29 -17.51 38.25 -3.09
C ASP A 29 -18.25 36.91 -2.78
N TYR A 30 -17.85 35.83 -3.40
CA TYR A 30 -18.52 34.52 -3.35
C TYR A 30 -17.52 33.40 -3.12
N LEU A 31 -17.71 32.62 -2.05
CA LEU A 31 -16.83 31.53 -1.68
C LEU A 31 -17.51 30.16 -1.93
N ILE A 32 -16.89 29.38 -2.79
CA ILE A 32 -17.21 27.97 -3.02
C ILE A 32 -16.25 27.12 -2.19
N VAL A 33 -16.79 26.18 -1.40
CA VAL A 33 -15.98 25.28 -0.58
C VAL A 33 -16.18 23.85 -1.06
N GLY A 34 -15.12 23.25 -1.59
CA GLY A 34 -15.06 21.82 -1.96
C GLY A 34 -14.72 20.97 -0.74
N VAL A 35 -15.64 20.09 -0.33
CA VAL A 35 -15.44 19.10 0.72
C VAL A 35 -15.14 17.75 0.07
N THR A 36 -14.01 17.16 0.38
CA THR A 36 -13.59 15.90 -0.22
C THR A 36 -14.50 14.73 0.22
N ASN A 37 -14.94 13.88 -0.70
CA ASN A 37 -15.72 12.68 -0.39
C ASN A 37 -14.86 11.65 0.38
N ASP A 38 -15.50 10.81 1.21
CA ASP A 38 -14.86 9.79 2.03
C ASP A 38 -14.08 8.76 1.18
N ASN A 39 -14.63 8.36 0.02
CA ASN A 39 -13.95 7.45 -0.89
C ASN A 39 -12.72 8.11 -1.52
N PHE A 40 -12.84 9.35 -1.95
CA PHE A 40 -11.76 10.09 -2.57
C PHE A 40 -10.67 10.46 -1.55
N ASP A 41 -11.01 10.75 -0.29
CA ASP A 41 -10.04 10.90 0.78
C ASP A 41 -9.22 9.62 1.00
N ARG A 42 -9.87 8.43 0.94
CA ARG A 42 -9.18 7.12 1.00
C ARG A 42 -8.26 6.91 -0.20
N ASP A 43 -8.72 7.22 -1.41
CA ASP A 43 -7.93 7.07 -2.64
C ASP A 43 -6.69 7.98 -2.64
N ARG A 44 -6.76 9.11 -1.93
CA ARG A 44 -5.64 10.04 -1.70
C ARG A 44 -4.76 9.69 -0.49
N GLY A 45 -5.04 8.58 0.18
CA GLY A 45 -4.27 8.13 1.34
C GLY A 45 -4.65 8.78 2.68
N LYS A 46 -5.78 9.50 2.77
CA LYS A 46 -6.33 10.01 4.03
C LYS A 46 -7.30 9.00 4.62
N LEU A 47 -6.80 8.04 5.38
CA LEU A 47 -7.59 6.94 5.93
C LEU A 47 -8.22 7.23 7.30
N ASN A 48 -7.84 8.32 7.96
CA ASN A 48 -8.20 8.64 9.34
C ASN A 48 -9.18 9.81 9.43
N VAL A 49 -10.01 9.98 8.43
CA VAL A 49 -11.12 10.95 8.47
C VAL A 49 -12.17 10.37 9.43
N ARG A 50 -12.46 11.09 10.51
CA ARG A 50 -13.40 10.64 11.56
C ARG A 50 -14.84 10.94 11.21
N ASN A 51 -15.09 12.17 10.80
CA ASN A 51 -16.41 12.62 10.40
C ASN A 51 -16.68 12.20 8.97
N ASN A 52 -17.84 11.58 8.70
CA ASN A 52 -18.24 11.30 7.33
C ASN A 52 -18.47 12.60 6.53
N VAL A 53 -18.53 12.50 5.21
CA VAL A 53 -18.65 13.66 4.34
C VAL A 53 -19.83 14.57 4.69
N LEU A 54 -20.97 14.00 5.09
CA LEU A 54 -22.16 14.77 5.48
C LEU A 54 -21.93 15.59 6.73
N GLU A 55 -21.32 15.01 7.77
CA GLU A 55 -20.96 15.71 9.00
C GLU A 55 -19.97 16.86 8.72
N ARG A 56 -19.02 16.63 7.83
CA ARG A 56 -18.03 17.64 7.44
C ARG A 56 -18.65 18.79 6.64
N VAL A 57 -19.58 18.47 5.74
CA VAL A 57 -20.38 19.47 5.00
C VAL A 57 -21.20 20.32 5.96
N GLU A 58 -21.90 19.70 6.92
CA GLU A 58 -22.71 20.45 7.90
C GLU A 58 -21.82 21.32 8.82
N ALA A 59 -20.63 20.82 9.21
CA ALA A 59 -19.67 21.61 9.96
C ALA A 59 -19.17 22.85 9.19
N VAL A 60 -18.84 22.71 7.90
CA VAL A 60 -18.45 23.81 7.02
C VAL A 60 -19.61 24.79 6.87
N LYS A 61 -20.82 24.30 6.62
CA LYS A 61 -22.05 25.12 6.48
C LYS A 61 -22.34 25.91 7.75
N ALA A 62 -22.16 25.30 8.91
CA ALA A 62 -22.36 25.96 10.21
C ALA A 62 -21.43 27.15 10.47
N THR A 63 -20.30 27.24 9.74
CA THR A 63 -19.40 28.41 9.83
C THR A 63 -20.03 29.69 9.27
N GLY A 64 -21.01 29.57 8.36
CA GLY A 64 -21.62 30.67 7.64
C GLY A 64 -20.67 31.37 6.65
N LEU A 65 -19.47 30.79 6.36
CA LEU A 65 -18.47 31.39 5.49
C LEU A 65 -18.59 30.97 4.03
N ALA A 66 -19.10 29.75 3.78
CA ALA A 66 -19.31 29.22 2.44
C ALA A 66 -20.64 29.71 1.85
N ASP A 67 -20.61 30.31 0.66
CA ASP A 67 -21.82 30.66 -0.09
C ASP A 67 -22.35 29.44 -0.86
N GLN A 68 -21.43 28.53 -1.25
CA GLN A 68 -21.77 27.28 -1.90
C GLN A 68 -20.81 26.18 -1.40
N ILE A 69 -21.32 24.97 -1.29
CA ILE A 69 -20.51 23.77 -0.98
C ILE A 69 -20.64 22.80 -2.14
N VAL A 70 -19.52 22.22 -2.55
CA VAL A 70 -19.43 21.15 -3.56
C VAL A 70 -18.70 19.96 -2.96
N ILE A 71 -18.99 18.76 -3.48
CA ILE A 71 -18.30 17.55 -3.06
C ILE A 71 -17.19 17.25 -4.07
N GLU A 72 -15.98 16.97 -3.59
CA GLU A 72 -14.85 16.55 -4.42
C GLU A 72 -14.79 15.02 -4.46
N ASP A 73 -15.05 14.45 -5.65
CA ASP A 73 -15.20 13.00 -5.85
C ASP A 73 -14.09 12.35 -6.67
N TYR A 74 -13.31 13.14 -7.47
CA TYR A 74 -12.33 12.58 -8.40
C TYR A 74 -11.14 13.50 -8.67
N PHE A 75 -10.03 12.89 -9.14
CA PHE A 75 -8.86 13.63 -9.59
C PHE A 75 -9.18 14.47 -10.85
N GLY A 76 -8.81 15.74 -10.83
CA GLY A 76 -9.07 16.68 -11.93
C GLY A 76 -10.33 17.53 -11.75
N GLN A 77 -11.23 17.20 -10.84
CA GLN A 77 -12.47 17.94 -10.60
C GLN A 77 -12.24 19.45 -10.34
N LYS A 78 -11.08 19.81 -9.79
CA LYS A 78 -10.74 21.24 -9.57
C LYS A 78 -10.78 22.06 -10.85
N ILE A 79 -10.31 21.50 -11.97
CA ILE A 79 -10.36 22.16 -13.29
C ILE A 79 -11.82 22.26 -13.75
N ASP A 80 -12.58 21.16 -13.65
CA ASP A 80 -13.98 21.13 -14.07
C ASP A 80 -14.82 22.12 -13.26
N ASP A 81 -14.61 22.19 -11.95
CA ASP A 81 -15.34 23.11 -11.07
C ASP A 81 -14.92 24.59 -11.31
N ILE A 82 -13.64 24.88 -11.55
CA ILE A 82 -13.16 26.22 -11.91
C ILE A 82 -13.89 26.70 -13.17
N GLN A 83 -13.94 25.89 -14.20
CA GLN A 83 -14.61 26.22 -15.46
C GLN A 83 -16.13 26.28 -15.31
N LYS A 84 -16.72 25.30 -14.63
CA LYS A 84 -18.18 25.20 -14.43
C LYS A 84 -18.77 26.38 -13.67
N TYR A 85 -18.06 26.86 -12.63
CA TYR A 85 -18.54 27.92 -11.77
C TYR A 85 -17.97 29.28 -12.14
N ASP A 86 -17.12 29.35 -13.17
CA ASP A 86 -16.44 30.56 -13.62
C ASP A 86 -15.70 31.24 -12.45
N VAL A 87 -14.70 30.51 -11.92
CA VAL A 87 -13.96 30.88 -10.71
C VAL A 87 -12.79 31.78 -11.04
N ASP A 88 -12.67 32.91 -10.33
CA ASP A 88 -11.56 33.87 -10.50
C ASP A 88 -10.31 33.46 -9.71
N ILE A 89 -10.51 32.87 -8.51
CA ILE A 89 -9.40 32.54 -7.60
C ILE A 89 -9.56 31.11 -7.04
N PHE A 90 -8.50 30.33 -7.17
CA PHE A 90 -8.30 29.10 -6.40
C PHE A 90 -7.44 29.42 -5.18
N ALA A 91 -7.99 29.29 -3.97
CA ALA A 91 -7.31 29.57 -2.72
C ALA A 91 -7.05 28.28 -1.93
N ILE A 92 -5.82 28.06 -1.47
CA ILE A 92 -5.45 26.86 -0.69
C ILE A 92 -4.36 27.20 0.33
N GLY A 93 -4.18 26.34 1.36
CA GLY A 93 -3.13 26.56 2.36
C GLY A 93 -1.71 26.50 1.80
N SER A 94 -0.78 27.24 2.39
CA SER A 94 0.63 27.31 1.99
C SER A 94 1.38 25.96 2.07
N ASP A 95 0.85 24.97 2.81
CA ASP A 95 1.38 23.58 2.84
C ASP A 95 1.38 22.93 1.44
N TRP A 96 0.63 23.51 0.51
CA TRP A 96 0.47 23.04 -0.87
C TRP A 96 1.19 23.93 -1.89
N GLU A 97 2.06 24.84 -1.46
CA GLU A 97 2.76 25.78 -2.33
C GLU A 97 3.45 25.06 -3.50
N GLY A 98 3.23 25.56 -4.71
CA GLY A 98 3.74 25.00 -5.97
C GLY A 98 2.97 23.80 -6.51
N LYS A 99 2.16 23.09 -5.71
CA LYS A 99 1.48 21.87 -6.15
C LYS A 99 0.27 22.09 -7.05
N PHE A 100 -0.30 23.29 -7.02
CA PHE A 100 -1.47 23.66 -7.78
C PHE A 100 -1.19 24.75 -8.83
N ASP A 101 0.08 25.06 -9.11
CA ASP A 101 0.47 26.10 -10.08
C ASP A 101 -0.05 25.83 -11.49
N TYR A 102 -0.32 24.58 -11.84
CA TYR A 102 -0.95 24.19 -13.10
C TYR A 102 -2.37 24.78 -13.27
N LEU A 103 -3.04 25.17 -12.18
CA LEU A 103 -4.34 25.81 -12.23
C LEU A 103 -4.27 27.30 -12.64
N ASN A 104 -3.07 27.91 -12.69
CA ASN A 104 -2.89 29.26 -13.18
C ASN A 104 -3.26 29.43 -14.67
N GLU A 105 -3.39 28.34 -15.42
CA GLU A 105 -3.94 28.34 -16.78
C GLU A 105 -5.46 28.65 -16.80
N TYR A 106 -6.16 28.45 -15.68
CA TYR A 106 -7.62 28.56 -15.60
C TYR A 106 -8.10 29.68 -14.68
N CYS A 107 -7.39 29.97 -13.59
CA CYS A 107 -7.73 31.02 -12.63
C CYS A 107 -6.49 31.44 -11.83
N GLN A 108 -6.58 32.52 -11.06
CA GLN A 108 -5.49 32.93 -10.16
C GLN A 108 -5.34 31.93 -8.99
N VAL A 109 -4.15 31.37 -8.78
CA VAL A 109 -3.83 30.52 -7.62
C VAL A 109 -3.27 31.37 -6.48
N VAL A 110 -3.83 31.26 -5.28
CA VAL A 110 -3.41 31.98 -4.07
C VAL A 110 -3.13 30.98 -2.94
N TYR A 111 -1.90 30.98 -2.44
CA TYR A 111 -1.51 30.19 -1.27
C TYR A 111 -1.67 31.02 0.01
N LEU A 112 -2.54 30.52 0.90
CA LEU A 112 -2.89 31.22 2.13
C LEU A 112 -1.98 30.78 3.28
N PRO A 113 -1.47 31.71 4.11
CA PRO A 113 -0.58 31.36 5.21
C PRO A 113 -1.28 30.43 6.21
N ARG A 114 -0.50 29.49 6.77
CA ARG A 114 -0.98 28.55 7.79
C ARG A 114 -1.27 29.27 9.11
N THR A 115 -2.24 28.75 9.86
CA THR A 115 -2.43 29.11 11.26
C THR A 115 -1.53 28.21 12.11
N GLU A 116 -0.54 28.78 12.80
CA GLU A 116 0.37 28.02 13.67
C GLU A 116 -0.37 27.43 14.90
N GLY A 117 0.10 26.28 15.36
CA GLY A 117 -0.32 25.66 16.62
C GLY A 117 -1.61 24.85 16.60
N ILE A 118 -2.32 24.73 15.48
CA ILE A 118 -3.53 23.90 15.40
C ILE A 118 -3.59 23.14 14.06
N SER A 119 -3.70 21.81 14.13
CA SER A 119 -3.97 20.98 12.95
C SER A 119 -4.93 19.84 13.31
N SER A 120 -5.66 19.31 12.31
CA SER A 120 -6.49 18.12 12.50
C SER A 120 -5.65 16.92 12.97
N THR A 121 -4.37 16.90 12.65
CA THR A 121 -3.42 15.88 13.12
C THR A 121 -3.20 16.00 14.63
N MET A 122 -2.91 17.20 15.14
CA MET A 122 -2.74 17.43 16.60
C MET A 122 -4.00 17.08 17.38
N LEU A 123 -5.17 17.48 16.87
CA LEU A 123 -6.45 17.14 17.53
C LEU A 123 -6.73 15.62 17.51
N ARG A 124 -6.31 14.92 16.47
CA ARG A 124 -6.40 13.45 16.42
C ARG A 124 -5.42 12.80 17.39
N GLU A 125 -4.21 13.34 17.51
CA GLU A 125 -3.19 12.87 18.47
C GLU A 125 -3.64 13.07 19.92
N GLU A 126 -4.35 14.16 20.22
CA GLU A 126 -4.94 14.41 21.55
C GLU A 126 -6.16 13.53 21.86
N MET A 127 -6.88 13.07 20.82
CA MET A 127 -8.13 12.31 20.95
C MET A 127 -7.99 10.80 20.73
N GLN A 128 -6.86 10.31 20.21
CA GLN A 128 -6.61 8.90 19.88
C GLN A 128 -5.30 8.43 20.50
N GLU A 129 -5.36 7.32 21.23
CA GLU A 129 -4.16 6.54 21.51
C GLU A 129 -3.60 6.05 20.18
N ASN A 130 -2.36 6.43 19.86
CA ASN A 130 -1.66 5.91 18.70
C ASN A 130 -1.46 4.40 18.86
N ILE A 131 -1.68 3.64 17.78
CA ILE A 131 -1.28 2.23 17.73
C ILE A 131 0.24 2.18 17.89
N ARG A 132 0.70 1.55 18.97
CA ARG A 132 2.11 1.41 19.31
C ARG A 132 2.69 0.22 18.56
N ILE A 133 3.61 0.49 17.63
CA ILE A 133 4.28 -0.56 16.84
C ILE A 133 5.66 -0.83 17.40
N GLY A 134 5.98 -2.13 17.56
CA GLY A 134 7.33 -2.67 17.72
C GLY A 134 7.88 -3.19 16.39
N ILE A 135 9.16 -2.94 16.12
CA ILE A 135 9.85 -3.50 14.95
C ILE A 135 10.67 -4.69 15.39
N ILE A 136 10.43 -5.86 14.78
CA ILE A 136 11.23 -7.08 14.98
C ILE A 136 12.09 -7.28 13.73
N GLY A 137 13.42 -7.17 13.91
CA GLY A 137 14.39 -7.18 12.81
C GLY A 137 14.72 -5.77 12.30
N CYS A 138 15.96 -5.33 12.56
CA CYS A 138 16.43 -3.97 12.26
C CYS A 138 17.23 -3.90 10.93
N GLY A 139 16.84 -4.73 9.95
CA GLY A 139 17.50 -4.87 8.66
C GLY A 139 17.18 -3.75 7.66
N ARG A 140 17.51 -4.01 6.39
CA ARG A 140 17.37 -3.06 5.27
C ARG A 140 15.95 -2.57 5.07
N ILE A 141 14.93 -3.44 5.19
CA ILE A 141 13.55 -3.05 4.95
C ILE A 141 12.99 -2.23 6.13
N ALA A 142 13.36 -2.57 7.36
CA ALA A 142 13.02 -1.79 8.55
C ALA A 142 13.54 -0.35 8.47
N GLN A 143 14.74 -0.14 7.89
CA GLN A 143 15.29 1.21 7.65
C GLN A 143 14.36 2.09 6.78
N ARG A 144 13.62 1.48 5.84
CA ARG A 144 12.65 2.15 4.98
C ARG A 144 11.29 2.28 5.63
N PHE A 145 10.93 1.34 6.52
CA PHE A 145 9.64 1.34 7.21
C PHE A 145 9.45 2.56 8.12
N VAL A 146 10.49 2.96 8.85
CA VAL A 146 10.41 4.07 9.81
C VAL A 146 9.91 5.37 9.16
N PRO A 147 10.56 5.94 8.11
CA PRO A 147 10.08 7.18 7.49
C PRO A 147 8.74 7.02 6.78
N GLU A 148 8.35 5.82 6.37
CA GLU A 148 7.03 5.55 5.81
C GLU A 148 5.94 5.53 6.89
N CYS A 149 6.28 5.07 8.11
CA CYS A 149 5.38 5.08 9.25
C CYS A 149 5.13 6.51 9.77
N GLU A 150 6.12 7.39 9.73
CA GLU A 150 6.02 8.78 10.18
C GLU A 150 4.98 9.60 9.39
N VAL A 151 4.69 9.22 8.15
CA VAL A 151 3.68 9.90 7.30
C VAL A 151 2.28 9.29 7.42
N VAL A 152 2.12 8.22 8.21
CA VAL A 152 0.84 7.58 8.49
C VAL A 152 0.32 8.05 9.85
N ASN A 153 -0.95 8.45 9.90
CA ASN A 153 -1.56 8.92 11.15
C ASN A 153 -1.98 7.75 12.05
N ALA A 154 -2.16 8.04 13.35
CA ALA A 154 -2.63 7.10 14.38
C ALA A 154 -1.71 5.89 14.60
N VAL A 155 -0.42 6.06 14.32
CA VAL A 155 0.59 5.03 14.55
C VAL A 155 1.88 5.66 15.07
N LYS A 156 2.57 4.95 15.96
CA LYS A 156 3.88 5.36 16.47
C LYS A 156 4.76 4.14 16.67
N ILE A 157 5.98 4.21 16.19
CA ILE A 157 7.01 3.21 16.51
C ILE A 157 7.55 3.54 17.90
N VAL A 158 7.40 2.59 18.83
CA VAL A 158 7.78 2.80 20.24
C VAL A 158 8.92 1.90 20.69
N ASP A 159 9.19 0.81 19.97
CA ASP A 159 10.15 -0.22 20.38
C ASP A 159 10.77 -0.93 19.19
N VAL A 160 11.97 -1.45 19.39
CA VAL A 160 12.68 -2.29 18.43
C VAL A 160 13.33 -3.49 19.11
N TYR A 161 13.38 -4.59 18.37
CA TYR A 161 14.09 -5.80 18.79
C TYR A 161 14.84 -6.41 17.61
N ASP A 162 16.05 -6.83 17.85
CA ASP A 162 16.84 -7.65 16.92
C ASP A 162 17.62 -8.67 17.75
N ILE A 163 17.83 -9.88 17.21
CA ILE A 163 18.63 -10.91 17.87
C ILE A 163 20.05 -10.41 18.14
N ASN A 164 20.56 -9.51 17.30
CA ASN A 164 21.80 -8.78 17.53
C ASN A 164 21.46 -7.43 18.16
N ARG A 165 21.63 -7.36 19.49
CA ARG A 165 21.35 -6.17 20.28
C ARG A 165 22.07 -4.91 19.79
N GLY A 166 23.33 -5.03 19.35
CA GLY A 166 24.10 -3.90 18.85
C GLY A 166 23.50 -3.30 17.58
N ILE A 167 22.90 -4.14 16.71
CA ILE A 167 22.16 -3.68 15.52
C ILE A 167 20.89 -2.94 15.94
N ALA A 168 20.15 -3.46 16.93
CA ALA A 168 18.93 -2.83 17.45
C ALA A 168 19.24 -1.45 18.08
N GLU A 169 20.29 -1.35 18.89
CA GLU A 169 20.72 -0.10 19.54
C GLU A 169 21.17 0.96 18.51
N ASP A 170 21.99 0.58 17.52
CA ASP A 170 22.40 1.48 16.43
C ASP A 170 21.20 1.95 15.58
N PHE A 171 20.29 1.02 15.29
CA PHE A 171 19.05 1.33 14.57
C PHE A 171 18.17 2.32 15.35
N ALA A 172 17.91 2.04 16.64
CA ALA A 172 17.11 2.88 17.51
C ALA A 172 17.68 4.31 17.62
N TRP A 173 19.00 4.40 17.80
CA TRP A 173 19.71 5.69 17.85
C TRP A 173 19.56 6.48 16.56
N LYS A 174 19.81 5.85 15.40
CA LYS A 174 19.68 6.49 14.08
C LYS A 174 18.26 6.92 13.74
N LYS A 175 17.27 6.18 14.22
CA LYS A 175 15.84 6.41 13.95
C LYS A 175 15.12 7.13 15.08
N GLN A 176 15.84 7.55 16.13
CA GLN A 176 15.29 8.25 17.29
C GLN A 176 14.14 7.48 17.98
N ILE A 177 14.27 6.15 18.05
CA ILE A 177 13.31 5.28 18.76
C ILE A 177 13.80 5.13 20.19
N ASN A 178 12.93 5.41 21.15
CA ASN A 178 13.32 5.59 22.55
C ASN A 178 13.61 4.29 23.31
N HIS A 179 13.20 3.14 22.78
CA HIS A 179 13.32 1.87 23.49
C HIS A 179 13.87 0.76 22.58
N VAL A 180 14.69 -0.09 23.22
CA VAL A 180 15.24 -1.32 22.62
C VAL A 180 14.96 -2.46 23.60
N SER A 181 14.00 -3.29 23.28
CA SER A 181 13.64 -4.45 24.13
C SER A 181 14.76 -5.47 24.19
N GLN A 182 14.94 -6.08 25.38
CA GLN A 182 15.92 -7.13 25.63
C GLN A 182 15.41 -8.51 25.20
N SER A 183 14.08 -8.66 25.15
CA SER A 183 13.40 -9.89 24.73
C SER A 183 12.09 -9.57 23.99
N LEU A 184 11.58 -10.57 23.28
CA LEU A 184 10.26 -10.46 22.65
C LEU A 184 9.16 -10.30 23.70
N GLU A 185 9.27 -10.95 24.86
CA GLU A 185 8.33 -10.83 25.95
C GLU A 185 8.21 -9.38 26.44
N GLU A 186 9.34 -8.71 26.69
CA GLU A 186 9.36 -7.30 27.06
C GLU A 186 8.68 -6.42 25.99
N MET A 187 8.94 -6.68 24.71
CA MET A 187 8.30 -5.95 23.61
C MET A 187 6.78 -6.14 23.62
N MET A 188 6.30 -7.38 23.80
CA MET A 188 4.85 -7.65 23.81
C MET A 188 4.09 -6.88 24.90
N GLU A 189 4.71 -6.56 26.02
CA GLU A 189 4.09 -5.75 27.06
C GLU A 189 3.93 -4.27 26.68
N ARG A 190 4.72 -3.79 25.72
CA ARG A 190 4.86 -2.37 25.38
C ARG A 190 4.10 -1.96 24.12
N VAL A 191 3.78 -2.91 23.24
CA VAL A 191 3.23 -2.63 21.91
C VAL A 191 1.80 -3.14 21.75
N ASP A 192 1.09 -2.58 20.79
CA ASP A 192 -0.23 -3.03 20.36
C ASP A 192 -0.13 -3.89 19.08
N ALA A 193 0.91 -3.62 18.28
CA ALA A 193 1.17 -4.29 17.03
C ALA A 193 2.68 -4.48 16.81
N VAL A 194 3.05 -5.44 15.98
CA VAL A 194 4.43 -5.64 15.54
C VAL A 194 4.55 -5.62 14.02
N TYR A 195 5.67 -5.07 13.55
CA TYR A 195 6.15 -5.21 12.19
C TYR A 195 7.32 -6.20 12.18
N ILE A 196 7.17 -7.31 11.45
CA ILE A 196 8.18 -8.36 11.36
C ILE A 196 8.94 -8.20 10.06
N ALA A 197 10.25 -7.91 10.16
CA ALA A 197 11.15 -7.57 9.07
C ALA A 197 12.45 -8.40 9.14
N THR A 198 12.31 -9.66 9.49
CA THR A 198 13.40 -10.63 9.69
C THR A 198 13.60 -11.50 8.44
N PRO A 199 14.57 -12.42 8.40
CA PRO A 199 14.66 -13.44 7.36
C PRO A 199 13.47 -14.39 7.34
N HIS A 200 13.11 -14.90 6.16
CA HIS A 200 11.89 -15.65 5.88
C HIS A 200 11.61 -16.81 6.84
N LEU A 201 12.65 -17.58 7.21
CA LEU A 201 12.52 -18.77 8.07
C LEU A 201 12.07 -18.46 9.50
N SER A 202 12.20 -17.21 9.94
CA SER A 202 11.76 -16.79 11.27
C SER A 202 10.36 -16.19 11.29
N HIS A 203 9.74 -15.95 10.13
CA HIS A 203 8.44 -15.29 10.04
C HIS A 203 7.34 -16.09 10.76
N PHE A 204 7.29 -17.41 10.57
CA PHE A 204 6.27 -18.25 11.19
C PHE A 204 6.31 -18.14 12.71
N GLU A 205 7.44 -18.45 13.32
CA GLU A 205 7.57 -18.49 14.78
C GLU A 205 7.35 -17.09 15.42
N LEU A 206 7.91 -16.04 14.82
CA LEU A 206 7.74 -14.68 15.34
C LEU A 206 6.29 -14.17 15.20
N THR A 207 5.65 -14.48 14.07
CA THR A 207 4.25 -14.13 13.84
C THR A 207 3.35 -14.89 14.81
N LYS A 208 3.55 -16.20 14.96
CA LYS A 208 2.80 -17.04 15.89
C LYS A 208 2.94 -16.51 17.31
N TYR A 209 4.16 -16.24 17.76
CA TYR A 209 4.44 -15.71 19.09
C TYR A 209 3.69 -14.39 19.34
N ALA A 210 3.72 -13.45 18.40
CA ALA A 210 3.01 -12.18 18.55
C ALA A 210 1.48 -12.36 18.59
N LEU A 211 0.93 -13.24 17.73
CA LEU A 211 -0.50 -13.55 17.71
C LEU A 211 -0.98 -14.22 19.02
N GLU A 212 -0.19 -15.13 19.60
CA GLU A 212 -0.46 -15.76 20.89
C GLU A 212 -0.50 -14.73 22.03
N HIS A 213 0.30 -13.65 21.92
CA HIS A 213 0.29 -12.51 22.85
C HIS A 213 -0.77 -11.45 22.48
N LYS A 214 -1.71 -11.80 21.57
CA LYS A 214 -2.81 -10.93 21.14
C LYS A 214 -2.34 -9.59 20.54
N LYS A 215 -1.23 -9.61 19.80
CA LYS A 215 -0.73 -8.46 19.07
C LYS A 215 -1.14 -8.52 17.60
N HIS A 216 -1.48 -7.37 17.04
CA HIS A 216 -1.66 -7.26 15.60
C HIS A 216 -0.31 -7.41 14.89
N VAL A 217 -0.30 -8.04 13.72
CA VAL A 217 0.94 -8.35 13.00
C VAL A 217 0.88 -7.86 11.56
N LEU A 218 1.89 -7.09 11.17
CA LEU A 218 2.25 -6.82 9.79
C LEU A 218 3.58 -7.55 9.52
N CYS A 219 3.57 -8.60 8.72
CA CYS A 219 4.74 -9.42 8.45
C CYS A 219 5.19 -9.25 7.01
N GLU A 220 6.50 -9.02 6.80
CA GLU A 220 7.09 -8.92 5.47
C GLU A 220 6.79 -10.13 4.59
N THR A 221 6.76 -9.87 3.29
CA THR A 221 6.50 -10.88 2.26
C THR A 221 7.78 -11.68 1.94
N PRO A 222 7.65 -13.00 1.73
CA PRO A 222 6.46 -13.83 1.92
C PRO A 222 6.09 -14.01 3.39
N LEU A 223 4.80 -14.03 3.70
CA LEU A 223 4.33 -14.24 5.08
C LEU A 223 4.96 -15.50 5.70
N VAL A 224 4.90 -16.59 4.98
CA VAL A 224 5.55 -17.87 5.23
C VAL A 224 5.80 -18.60 3.92
N LEU A 225 6.60 -19.68 3.96
CA LEU A 225 6.94 -20.49 2.78
C LEU A 225 6.08 -21.76 2.67
N ASN A 226 5.17 -21.95 3.59
CA ASN A 226 4.34 -23.15 3.74
C ASN A 226 2.87 -22.76 3.90
N GLY A 227 1.98 -23.34 3.09
CA GLY A 227 0.55 -23.04 3.12
C GLY A 227 -0.15 -23.47 4.40
N ASP A 228 0.30 -24.56 5.04
CA ASP A 228 -0.28 -25.02 6.30
C ASP A 228 0.08 -24.08 7.45
N GLU A 229 1.32 -23.57 7.49
CA GLU A 229 1.73 -22.50 8.41
C GLU A 229 0.89 -21.22 8.21
N ALA A 230 0.67 -20.82 6.96
CA ALA A 230 -0.20 -19.66 6.68
C ALA A 230 -1.62 -19.87 7.21
N ARG A 231 -2.20 -21.05 7.05
CA ARG A 231 -3.53 -21.39 7.58
C ARG A 231 -3.56 -21.33 9.10
N GLU A 232 -2.54 -21.87 9.77
CA GLU A 232 -2.41 -21.84 11.22
C GLU A 232 -2.35 -20.40 11.74
N LEU A 233 -1.50 -19.56 11.15
CA LEU A 233 -1.37 -18.16 11.56
C LEU A 233 -2.67 -17.35 11.39
N TYR A 234 -3.36 -17.52 10.26
CA TYR A 234 -4.63 -16.80 10.05
C TYR A 234 -5.75 -17.33 10.97
N ALA A 235 -5.77 -18.62 11.29
CA ALA A 235 -6.71 -19.19 12.26
C ALA A 235 -6.43 -18.65 13.68
N LEU A 236 -5.16 -18.57 14.06
CA LEU A 236 -4.74 -18.02 15.35
C LEU A 236 -5.06 -16.52 15.48
N ALA A 237 -4.86 -15.75 14.41
CA ALA A 237 -5.23 -14.34 14.36
C ALA A 237 -6.75 -14.14 14.56
N GLU A 238 -7.57 -14.95 13.88
CA GLU A 238 -9.03 -14.95 14.02
C GLU A 238 -9.46 -15.35 15.45
N GLN A 239 -8.83 -16.36 16.03
CA GLN A 239 -9.13 -16.83 17.40
C GLN A 239 -8.82 -15.76 18.46
N ASN A 240 -7.80 -14.95 18.25
CA ASN A 240 -7.36 -13.92 19.18
C ASN A 240 -7.91 -12.52 18.89
N ASP A 241 -8.80 -12.38 17.90
CA ASP A 241 -9.38 -11.12 17.44
C ASP A 241 -8.32 -10.04 17.09
N VAL A 242 -7.25 -10.47 16.41
CA VAL A 242 -6.17 -9.59 15.97
C VAL A 242 -6.00 -9.59 14.46
N VAL A 243 -5.45 -8.53 13.94
CA VAL A 243 -5.18 -8.36 12.51
C VAL A 243 -3.84 -9.00 12.16
N LEU A 244 -3.83 -9.87 11.15
CA LEU A 244 -2.63 -10.35 10.49
C LEU A 244 -2.67 -9.93 9.03
N LEU A 245 -1.67 -9.16 8.58
CA LEU A 245 -1.49 -8.81 7.16
C LEU A 245 -0.08 -9.19 6.69
N GLU A 246 -0.02 -9.72 5.48
CA GLU A 246 1.22 -9.85 4.72
C GLU A 246 1.60 -8.51 4.09
N ALA A 247 2.81 -8.02 4.32
CA ALA A 247 3.32 -6.73 3.87
C ALA A 247 3.77 -6.80 2.39
N ASN A 248 2.83 -7.02 1.49
CA ASN A 248 3.07 -6.94 0.06
C ASN A 248 2.64 -5.57 -0.48
N LYS A 249 3.55 -4.59 -0.48
CA LYS A 249 3.29 -3.18 -0.81
C LYS A 249 2.53 -2.97 -2.12
N THR A 250 2.76 -3.82 -3.14
CA THR A 250 2.07 -3.75 -4.43
C THR A 250 0.57 -3.96 -4.26
N ALA A 251 0.16 -4.91 -3.41
CA ALA A 251 -1.25 -5.18 -3.13
C ALA A 251 -2.01 -3.96 -2.59
N PHE A 252 -1.32 -3.08 -1.89
CA PHE A 252 -1.91 -1.91 -1.24
C PHE A 252 -1.76 -0.62 -2.03
N SER A 253 -0.94 -0.61 -3.10
CA SER A 253 -0.70 0.60 -3.90
C SER A 253 -1.94 1.08 -4.64
N PRO A 254 -2.18 2.40 -4.74
CA PRO A 254 -3.36 2.95 -5.39
C PRO A 254 -3.50 2.53 -6.85
N ALA A 255 -2.40 2.60 -7.62
CA ALA A 255 -2.40 2.27 -9.04
C ALA A 255 -2.72 0.80 -9.32
N PHE A 256 -2.13 -0.13 -8.56
CA PHE A 256 -2.43 -1.56 -8.72
C PHE A 256 -3.87 -1.89 -8.33
N ASN A 257 -4.39 -1.28 -7.26
CA ASN A 257 -5.79 -1.46 -6.86
C ASN A 257 -6.75 -0.91 -7.90
N HIS A 258 -6.46 0.25 -8.51
CA HIS A 258 -7.25 0.79 -9.60
C HIS A 258 -7.20 -0.13 -10.82
N LEU A 259 -6.02 -0.59 -11.24
CA LEU A 259 -5.85 -1.57 -12.32
C LEU A 259 -6.72 -2.81 -12.11
N VAL A 260 -6.63 -3.43 -10.91
CA VAL A 260 -7.45 -4.61 -10.56
C VAL A 260 -8.94 -4.31 -10.61
N THR A 261 -9.36 -3.16 -10.11
CA THR A 261 -10.77 -2.73 -10.13
C THR A 261 -11.28 -2.56 -11.55
N MET A 262 -10.54 -1.89 -12.41
CA MET A 262 -10.88 -1.67 -13.81
C MET A 262 -10.95 -2.98 -14.60
N ILE A 263 -10.02 -3.91 -14.36
CA ILE A 263 -10.06 -5.24 -14.99
C ILE A 263 -11.29 -6.02 -14.54
N LYS A 264 -11.58 -6.04 -13.24
CA LYS A 264 -12.75 -6.72 -12.68
C LYS A 264 -14.07 -6.09 -13.12
N SER A 265 -14.10 -4.82 -13.49
CA SER A 265 -15.27 -4.16 -14.10
C SER A 265 -15.47 -4.52 -15.57
N GLY A 266 -14.59 -5.36 -16.15
CA GLY A 266 -14.74 -5.88 -17.52
C GLY A 266 -14.13 -5.00 -18.62
N GLN A 267 -13.26 -4.03 -18.30
CA GLN A 267 -12.63 -3.15 -19.30
C GLN A 267 -11.94 -3.91 -20.44
N ILE A 268 -11.24 -5.00 -20.13
CA ILE A 268 -10.55 -5.85 -21.12
C ILE A 268 -11.30 -7.17 -21.41
N GLY A 269 -12.56 -7.29 -20.96
CA GLY A 269 -13.33 -8.53 -21.05
C GLY A 269 -12.89 -9.58 -20.03
N GLN A 270 -13.06 -10.86 -20.35
CA GLN A 270 -12.61 -11.96 -19.51
C GLN A 270 -11.09 -12.10 -19.59
N VAL A 271 -10.41 -12.13 -18.44
CA VAL A 271 -8.96 -12.40 -18.38
C VAL A 271 -8.69 -13.86 -18.73
N VAL A 272 -7.75 -14.10 -19.63
CA VAL A 272 -7.37 -15.44 -20.10
C VAL A 272 -5.89 -15.75 -19.95
N ASP A 273 -5.04 -14.72 -19.88
CA ASP A 273 -3.60 -14.87 -19.67
C ASP A 273 -3.03 -13.73 -18.82
N ILE A 274 -2.10 -14.06 -17.96
CA ILE A 274 -1.31 -13.10 -17.19
C ILE A 274 0.15 -13.51 -17.28
N ASN A 275 1.00 -12.56 -17.67
CA ASN A 275 2.44 -12.73 -17.67
C ASN A 275 3.08 -11.65 -16.80
N ALA A 276 3.75 -12.08 -15.71
CA ALA A 276 4.42 -11.19 -14.76
C ALA A 276 5.89 -11.57 -14.64
N SER A 277 6.80 -10.59 -14.74
CA SER A 277 8.23 -10.85 -14.56
C SER A 277 8.84 -9.94 -13.50
N GLU A 278 9.74 -10.50 -12.69
CA GLU A 278 10.55 -9.75 -11.74
C GLU A 278 11.96 -10.31 -11.71
N SER A 279 12.96 -9.44 -11.75
CA SER A 279 14.34 -9.86 -11.67
C SER A 279 15.23 -8.76 -11.14
N LYS A 280 16.22 -9.19 -10.39
CA LYS A 280 17.31 -8.38 -9.88
C LYS A 280 18.61 -9.17 -10.00
N LEU A 281 19.57 -8.65 -10.76
CA LEU A 281 20.90 -9.26 -10.77
C LEU A 281 21.59 -9.01 -9.46
N TRP A 282 21.94 -10.08 -8.73
CA TRP A 282 22.50 -9.99 -7.40
C TRP A 282 24.02 -9.79 -7.37
N GLY A 283 24.71 -10.04 -8.50
CA GLY A 283 26.16 -9.96 -8.63
C GLY A 283 26.90 -11.16 -8.01
N ASP A 284 28.22 -11.04 -7.90
CA ASP A 284 29.10 -12.17 -7.52
C ASP A 284 29.27 -12.32 -5.97
N LYS A 285 28.58 -11.50 -5.17
CA LYS A 285 28.69 -11.56 -3.71
C LYS A 285 27.73 -12.58 -3.15
N PHE A 286 28.24 -13.56 -2.42
CA PHE A 286 27.41 -14.46 -1.63
C PHE A 286 26.68 -13.65 -0.53
N THR A 287 25.36 -13.70 -0.56
CA THR A 287 24.49 -13.02 0.39
C THR A 287 23.41 -14.01 0.84
N ARG A 288 22.64 -13.64 1.87
CA ARG A 288 21.51 -14.44 2.36
C ARG A 288 20.58 -14.89 1.23
N GLU A 289 20.33 -14.02 0.27
CA GLU A 289 19.44 -14.29 -0.86
C GLU A 289 19.94 -15.39 -1.81
N LEU A 290 21.21 -15.76 -1.71
CA LEU A 290 21.82 -16.88 -2.45
C LEU A 290 22.21 -18.06 -1.53
N ASP A 291 21.77 -18.05 -0.27
CA ASP A 291 22.04 -19.08 0.70
C ASP A 291 20.87 -20.05 0.82
N PRO A 292 21.03 -21.33 0.44
CA PRO A 292 19.95 -22.32 0.55
C PRO A 292 19.52 -22.59 2.00
N GLU A 293 20.42 -22.42 2.98
CA GLU A 293 20.10 -22.60 4.41
C GLU A 293 19.24 -21.45 4.96
N GLN A 294 19.18 -20.32 4.25
CA GLN A 294 18.37 -19.16 4.59
C GLN A 294 17.13 -19.01 3.71
N ALA A 295 16.70 -20.07 3.06
CA ALA A 295 15.62 -20.04 2.06
C ALA A 295 15.87 -18.97 0.99
N GLY A 296 17.10 -18.87 0.49
CA GLY A 296 17.44 -18.01 -0.64
C GLY A 296 16.88 -18.57 -1.96
N GLY A 297 17.05 -17.81 -3.02
CA GLY A 297 16.58 -18.14 -4.35
C GLY A 297 15.49 -17.22 -4.86
N SER A 298 15.32 -17.17 -6.17
CA SER A 298 14.41 -16.22 -6.81
C SER A 298 12.94 -16.45 -6.43
N MET A 299 12.55 -17.70 -6.21
CA MET A 299 11.17 -18.03 -5.85
C MET A 299 10.80 -17.51 -4.46
N PHE A 300 11.64 -17.72 -3.46
CA PHE A 300 11.33 -17.29 -2.10
C PHE A 300 11.54 -15.80 -1.90
N GLU A 301 12.52 -15.19 -2.58
CA GLU A 301 12.79 -13.76 -2.45
C GLU A 301 11.78 -12.86 -3.17
N MET A 302 11.21 -13.30 -4.28
CA MET A 302 10.41 -12.43 -5.16
C MET A 302 9.08 -13.04 -5.58
N GLY A 303 8.82 -14.34 -5.32
CA GLY A 303 7.65 -15.06 -5.84
C GLY A 303 6.30 -14.44 -5.47
N SER A 304 6.17 -13.85 -4.29
CA SER A 304 4.92 -13.21 -3.84
C SER A 304 4.45 -12.09 -4.79
N TYR A 305 5.38 -11.36 -5.41
CA TYR A 305 5.01 -10.25 -6.30
C TYR A 305 4.30 -10.74 -7.57
N PRO A 306 4.89 -11.59 -8.46
CA PRO A 306 4.20 -12.02 -9.67
C PRO A 306 3.04 -12.98 -9.41
N LEU A 307 3.03 -13.72 -8.29
CA LEU A 307 1.88 -14.54 -7.90
C LEU A 307 0.66 -13.68 -7.52
N LEU A 308 0.87 -12.48 -6.94
CA LEU A 308 -0.21 -11.59 -6.52
C LEU A 308 -1.20 -11.25 -7.65
N PRO A 309 -0.83 -10.68 -8.81
CA PRO A 309 -1.78 -10.37 -9.88
C PRO A 309 -2.46 -11.62 -10.43
N ILE A 310 -1.75 -12.75 -10.51
CA ILE A 310 -2.30 -14.01 -11.01
C ILE A 310 -3.41 -14.50 -10.06
N ILE A 311 -3.11 -14.68 -8.79
CA ILE A 311 -4.08 -15.16 -7.78
C ILE A 311 -5.23 -14.15 -7.60
N ARG A 312 -4.95 -12.85 -7.67
CA ARG A 312 -5.92 -11.77 -7.48
C ARG A 312 -6.98 -11.72 -8.58
N LEU A 313 -6.57 -11.97 -9.83
CA LEU A 313 -7.43 -11.84 -11.01
C LEU A 313 -8.01 -13.17 -11.49
N MET A 314 -7.24 -14.25 -11.45
CA MET A 314 -7.67 -15.58 -11.89
C MET A 314 -8.28 -16.41 -10.76
N GLY A 315 -8.01 -16.04 -9.50
CA GLY A 315 -8.49 -16.76 -8.32
C GLY A 315 -7.52 -17.83 -7.80
N ILE A 316 -7.92 -18.50 -6.72
CA ILE A 316 -7.09 -19.50 -6.03
C ILE A 316 -7.26 -20.94 -6.60
N ASN A 317 -8.26 -21.15 -7.48
CA ASN A 317 -8.64 -22.49 -7.98
C ASN A 317 -7.93 -22.80 -9.31
N TYR A 318 -6.60 -22.85 -9.29
CA TYR A 318 -5.82 -23.32 -10.44
C TYR A 318 -5.87 -24.87 -10.52
N THR A 319 -5.75 -25.41 -11.74
CA THR A 319 -5.82 -26.86 -11.98
C THR A 319 -4.45 -27.53 -11.95
N ASN A 320 -3.40 -26.80 -12.30
CA ASN A 320 -2.02 -27.29 -12.31
C ASN A 320 -1.04 -26.12 -12.28
N ILE A 321 0.16 -26.40 -11.77
CA ILE A 321 1.33 -25.52 -11.88
C ILE A 321 2.54 -26.37 -12.32
N ASN A 322 3.34 -25.84 -13.25
CA ASN A 322 4.64 -26.41 -13.62
C ASN A 322 5.73 -25.36 -13.39
N LEU A 323 6.83 -25.77 -12.81
CA LEU A 323 7.94 -24.93 -12.40
C LEU A 323 9.21 -25.37 -13.10
N TYR A 324 9.89 -24.44 -13.77
CA TYR A 324 11.14 -24.66 -14.49
C TYR A 324 12.20 -23.76 -13.89
N SER A 325 13.27 -24.34 -13.33
CA SER A 325 14.24 -23.55 -12.58
C SER A 325 15.67 -23.90 -12.98
N LYS A 326 16.47 -22.84 -13.14
CA LYS A 326 17.93 -22.94 -13.19
C LYS A 326 18.46 -22.85 -11.79
N MET A 327 19.13 -23.91 -11.33
CA MET A 327 19.68 -24.01 -9.99
C MET A 327 21.19 -23.75 -10.01
N GLU A 328 21.67 -22.95 -9.06
CA GLU A 328 23.10 -22.72 -8.79
C GLU A 328 23.34 -22.71 -7.29
N ASN A 329 24.33 -23.45 -6.82
CA ASN A 329 24.69 -23.56 -5.39
C ASN A 329 23.52 -23.89 -4.46
N GLY A 330 22.56 -24.70 -4.92
CA GLY A 330 21.40 -25.13 -4.10
C GLY A 330 20.20 -24.20 -4.13
N VAL A 331 20.29 -23.02 -4.72
CA VAL A 331 19.19 -22.05 -4.89
C VAL A 331 18.79 -21.89 -6.34
N ASP A 332 17.55 -21.48 -6.59
CA ASP A 332 17.10 -21.10 -7.94
C ASP A 332 17.54 -19.68 -8.25
N VAL A 333 18.37 -19.54 -9.27
CA VAL A 333 18.80 -18.23 -9.80
C VAL A 333 17.87 -17.71 -10.88
N TYR A 334 17.03 -18.59 -11.40
CA TYR A 334 15.94 -18.26 -12.31
C TYR A 334 14.84 -19.30 -12.17
N THR A 335 13.58 -18.84 -12.09
CA THR A 335 12.41 -19.71 -12.10
C THR A 335 11.34 -19.16 -13.02
N ARG A 336 10.79 -20.04 -13.88
CA ARG A 336 9.58 -19.77 -14.64
C ARG A 336 8.47 -20.71 -14.18
N GLY A 337 7.35 -20.13 -13.76
CA GLY A 337 6.14 -20.85 -13.43
C GLY A 337 5.07 -20.71 -14.51
N VAL A 338 4.33 -21.80 -14.77
CA VAL A 338 3.16 -21.81 -15.65
C VAL A 338 2.00 -22.36 -14.86
N ILE A 339 0.97 -21.55 -14.67
CA ILE A 339 -0.22 -21.89 -13.86
C ILE A 339 -1.42 -22.02 -14.80
N ARG A 340 -2.07 -23.17 -14.77
CA ARG A 340 -3.25 -23.47 -15.59
C ARG A 340 -4.52 -23.28 -14.78
N TYR A 341 -5.48 -22.57 -15.37
CA TYR A 341 -6.84 -22.41 -14.88
C TYR A 341 -7.85 -23.05 -15.86
N PRO A 342 -9.11 -23.31 -15.43
CA PRO A 342 -10.13 -23.83 -16.34
C PRO A 342 -10.40 -22.95 -17.56
N HIS A 343 -10.13 -21.64 -17.45
CA HIS A 343 -10.43 -20.64 -18.47
C HIS A 343 -9.22 -19.83 -18.93
N GLY A 344 -8.00 -20.27 -18.60
CA GLY A 344 -6.80 -19.54 -19.00
C GLY A 344 -5.51 -20.17 -18.53
N VAL A 345 -4.39 -19.58 -18.97
CA VAL A 345 -3.03 -19.96 -18.57
C VAL A 345 -2.28 -18.71 -18.17
N CYS A 346 -1.61 -18.74 -17.04
CA CYS A 346 -0.78 -17.64 -16.58
C CYS A 346 0.67 -18.09 -16.46
N SER A 347 1.61 -17.17 -16.55
CA SER A 347 3.01 -17.45 -16.34
C SER A 347 3.71 -16.34 -15.56
N PHE A 348 4.76 -16.71 -14.84
CA PHE A 348 5.64 -15.78 -14.19
C PHE A 348 7.12 -16.12 -14.41
N GLN A 349 7.97 -15.13 -14.28
CA GLN A 349 9.42 -15.27 -14.41
C GLN A 349 10.10 -14.52 -13.28
N LEU A 350 11.02 -15.19 -12.61
CA LEU A 350 11.81 -14.68 -11.50
C LEU A 350 13.30 -14.86 -11.81
N GLY A 351 14.14 -13.91 -11.45
CA GLY A 351 15.56 -14.04 -11.70
C GLY A 351 16.44 -13.27 -10.72
N LEU A 352 17.39 -13.99 -10.09
CA LEU A 352 18.52 -13.42 -9.34
C LEU A 352 19.82 -13.44 -10.15
N GLY A 353 19.94 -14.39 -11.10
CA GLY A 353 21.05 -14.55 -12.03
C GLY A 353 20.70 -14.26 -13.49
N VAL A 354 19.42 -14.00 -13.78
CA VAL A 354 18.91 -13.72 -15.14
C VAL A 354 18.08 -12.44 -15.10
N LYS A 355 18.39 -11.47 -15.96
CA LYS A 355 17.61 -10.24 -16.09
C LYS A 355 16.43 -10.43 -17.02
N THR A 356 15.22 -10.08 -16.55
CA THR A 356 13.97 -10.04 -17.32
C THR A 356 13.52 -8.60 -17.50
N GLU A 357 12.51 -8.36 -18.36
CA GLU A 357 11.94 -7.02 -18.59
C GLU A 357 11.41 -6.38 -17.29
N GLY A 358 10.72 -7.15 -16.43
CA GLY A 358 10.12 -6.63 -15.21
C GLY A 358 8.77 -5.96 -15.45
N ASN A 359 8.02 -6.43 -16.45
CA ASN A 359 6.69 -5.95 -16.83
C ASN A 359 5.58 -6.89 -16.35
N LEU A 360 4.33 -6.40 -16.40
CA LEU A 360 3.11 -7.16 -16.19
C LEU A 360 2.19 -6.96 -17.40
N VAL A 361 1.78 -8.06 -18.02
CA VAL A 361 0.79 -8.08 -19.10
C VAL A 361 -0.40 -8.91 -18.66
N ILE A 362 -1.61 -8.36 -18.79
CA ILE A 362 -2.87 -9.04 -18.45
C ILE A 362 -3.75 -9.03 -19.70
N ALA A 363 -3.89 -10.16 -20.37
CA ALA A 363 -4.65 -10.29 -21.60
C ALA A 363 -6.08 -10.75 -21.34
N GLY A 364 -7.01 -10.07 -21.96
CA GLY A 364 -8.43 -10.38 -21.92
C GLY A 364 -9.06 -10.51 -23.31
N THR A 365 -10.34 -10.86 -23.35
CA THR A 365 -11.08 -11.12 -24.60
C THR A 365 -11.43 -9.87 -25.42
N LYS A 366 -11.21 -8.66 -24.87
CA LYS A 366 -11.51 -7.37 -25.55
C LYS A 366 -10.28 -6.49 -25.72
N GLY A 367 -9.21 -6.75 -25.00
CA GLY A 367 -7.99 -5.97 -24.97
C GLY A 367 -7.04 -6.48 -23.90
N TYR A 368 -5.98 -5.75 -23.63
CA TYR A 368 -5.03 -6.12 -22.58
C TYR A 368 -4.57 -4.91 -21.78
N ALA A 369 -4.14 -5.18 -20.54
CA ALA A 369 -3.45 -4.22 -19.70
C ALA A 369 -1.94 -4.43 -19.78
N TYR A 370 -1.19 -3.35 -19.87
CA TYR A 370 0.27 -3.33 -19.85
C TYR A 370 0.76 -2.41 -18.72
N VAL A 371 1.59 -2.96 -17.85
CA VAL A 371 2.30 -2.23 -16.80
C VAL A 371 3.79 -2.36 -17.05
N PRO A 372 4.51 -1.28 -17.38
CA PRO A 372 5.95 -1.33 -17.65
C PRO A 372 6.76 -1.62 -16.39
N ALA A 373 8.04 -1.92 -16.60
CA ALA A 373 9.00 -2.10 -15.51
C ALA A 373 9.27 -0.79 -14.73
N PRO A 374 9.40 -0.86 -13.42
CA PRO A 374 9.16 -2.00 -12.52
C PRO A 374 7.70 -2.11 -12.12
N TRP A 375 6.96 -3.06 -12.67
CA TRP A 375 5.50 -3.16 -12.50
C TRP A 375 5.07 -3.29 -11.03
N TRP A 376 5.89 -3.85 -10.15
CA TRP A 376 5.59 -3.97 -8.70
C TRP A 376 5.66 -2.64 -7.94
N LEU A 377 6.13 -1.58 -8.60
CA LEU A 377 6.04 -0.19 -8.15
C LEU A 377 5.12 0.59 -9.11
N THR A 378 3.92 0.09 -9.33
CA THR A 378 2.99 0.61 -10.33
C THR A 378 2.72 2.10 -10.14
N ASP A 379 3.20 2.92 -11.05
CA ASP A 379 2.93 4.35 -11.16
C ASP A 379 2.27 4.73 -12.49
N TYR A 380 2.29 3.80 -13.44
CA TYR A 380 1.71 3.93 -14.76
C TYR A 380 1.20 2.59 -15.25
N TYR A 381 0.06 2.60 -15.94
CA TYR A 381 -0.38 1.46 -16.75
C TYR A 381 -1.30 1.92 -17.87
N GLU A 382 -1.52 1.07 -18.88
CA GLU A 382 -2.42 1.35 -19.99
C GLU A 382 -3.27 0.15 -20.35
N PHE A 383 -4.48 0.43 -20.82
CA PHE A 383 -5.30 -0.52 -21.55
C PHE A 383 -5.09 -0.30 -23.05
N ARG A 384 -4.84 -1.39 -23.76
CA ARG A 384 -4.66 -1.41 -25.21
C ARG A 384 -5.70 -2.30 -25.85
N PHE A 385 -6.28 -1.81 -26.94
CA PHE A 385 -7.35 -2.47 -27.69
C PHE A 385 -6.95 -2.59 -29.15
N GLU A 386 -7.70 -3.41 -29.93
CA GLU A 386 -7.51 -3.54 -31.38
C GLU A 386 -7.69 -2.17 -32.06
N ASP A 387 -8.75 -1.45 -31.72
CA ASP A 387 -8.89 -0.04 -32.07
C ASP A 387 -8.06 0.82 -31.11
N GLN A 388 -6.92 1.33 -31.61
CA GLN A 388 -5.98 2.14 -30.85
C GLN A 388 -6.59 3.44 -30.30
N ASN A 389 -7.68 3.95 -30.89
CA ASN A 389 -8.40 5.14 -30.38
C ASN A 389 -9.09 4.87 -29.02
N GLN A 390 -9.29 3.60 -28.65
CA GLN A 390 -9.84 3.20 -27.36
C GLN A 390 -8.79 3.02 -26.26
N ASN A 391 -7.50 3.15 -26.60
CA ASN A 391 -6.41 3.01 -25.63
C ASN A 391 -6.54 4.05 -24.52
N LYS A 392 -6.31 3.61 -23.28
CA LYS A 392 -6.39 4.46 -22.10
C LYS A 392 -5.11 4.35 -21.28
N LYS A 393 -4.61 5.48 -20.81
CA LYS A 393 -3.40 5.59 -20.02
C LYS A 393 -3.74 6.14 -18.66
N PHE A 394 -3.14 5.57 -17.59
CA PHE A 394 -3.38 5.96 -16.21
C PHE A 394 -2.04 6.21 -15.53
N PHE A 395 -1.91 7.37 -14.92
CA PHE A 395 -0.71 7.81 -14.23
C PHE A 395 -1.01 8.01 -12.76
N TYR A 396 -0.15 7.50 -11.93
CA TYR A 396 -0.22 7.64 -10.48
C TYR A 396 1.12 8.12 -9.94
N LYS A 397 1.07 8.82 -8.82
CA LYS A 397 2.27 9.15 -8.10
C LYS A 397 2.59 8.01 -7.13
N TRP A 398 3.78 7.46 -7.25
CA TRP A 398 4.32 6.55 -6.25
C TRP A 398 5.02 7.36 -5.17
N ASP A 399 4.54 7.30 -3.92
CA ASP A 399 5.11 8.04 -2.82
C ASP A 399 6.04 7.17 -1.96
N GLY A 400 7.25 7.69 -1.72
CA GLY A 400 8.26 7.06 -0.87
C GLY A 400 8.71 5.68 -1.34
N ALA A 401 8.89 4.76 -0.41
CA ALA A 401 9.20 3.35 -0.66
C ALA A 401 7.94 2.50 -0.91
N GLY A 402 6.74 3.08 -0.78
CA GLY A 402 5.44 2.43 -0.95
C GLY A 402 4.96 1.63 0.25
N LEU A 403 5.73 1.55 1.33
CA LEU A 403 5.33 0.83 2.55
C LEU A 403 4.20 1.55 3.29
N ARG A 404 4.07 2.88 3.13
CA ARG A 404 2.97 3.67 3.72
C ARG A 404 1.59 3.14 3.36
N TYR A 405 1.42 2.55 2.17
CA TYR A 405 0.12 2.04 1.71
C TYR A 405 -0.30 0.78 2.48
N GLU A 406 0.63 -0.11 2.80
CA GLU A 406 0.36 -1.29 3.62
C GLU A 406 0.20 -0.92 5.09
N ILE A 407 1.02 0.01 5.61
CA ILE A 407 0.89 0.53 6.97
C ILE A 407 -0.49 1.17 7.16
N GLN A 408 -0.92 2.01 6.22
CA GLN A 408 -2.24 2.65 6.25
C GLN A 408 -3.38 1.63 6.28
N GLU A 409 -3.32 0.60 5.43
CA GLU A 409 -4.34 -0.45 5.43
C GLU A 409 -4.32 -1.25 6.73
N PHE A 410 -3.13 -1.59 7.25
CA PHE A 410 -2.97 -2.28 8.53
C PHE A 410 -3.59 -1.50 9.69
N ILE A 411 -3.23 -0.23 9.85
CA ILE A 411 -3.80 0.66 10.87
C ILE A 411 -5.31 0.82 10.68
N SER A 412 -5.78 0.98 9.44
CA SER A 412 -7.21 1.05 9.14
C SER A 412 -7.95 -0.24 9.51
N CYS A 413 -7.33 -1.42 9.31
CA CYS A 413 -7.91 -2.69 9.75
C CYS A 413 -8.04 -2.75 11.26
N ILE A 414 -7.02 -2.33 12.01
CA ILE A 414 -7.04 -2.33 13.48
C ILE A 414 -8.14 -1.39 14.00
N ILE A 415 -8.12 -0.13 13.58
CA ILE A 415 -9.06 0.90 14.07
C ILE A 415 -10.52 0.54 13.76
N ASN A 416 -10.77 -0.04 12.60
CA ASN A 416 -12.14 -0.39 12.17
C ASN A 416 -12.52 -1.85 12.50
N HIS A 417 -11.75 -2.55 13.34
CA HIS A 417 -11.98 -3.95 13.72
C HIS A 417 -12.22 -4.87 12.53
N ARG A 418 -11.44 -4.67 11.44
CA ARG A 418 -11.50 -5.51 10.25
C ARG A 418 -10.34 -6.51 10.26
N PHE A 419 -10.62 -7.76 10.54
CA PHE A 419 -9.60 -8.83 10.62
C PHE A 419 -9.06 -9.30 9.25
N SER A 420 -9.46 -8.65 8.17
CA SER A 420 -9.01 -8.98 6.82
C SER A 420 -9.06 -7.74 5.92
N SER A 421 -8.07 -7.60 5.05
CA SER A 421 -8.06 -6.58 4.01
C SER A 421 -8.75 -7.08 2.74
N ALA A 422 -9.51 -6.20 2.08
CA ALA A 422 -10.02 -6.48 0.75
C ALA A 422 -8.94 -6.37 -0.34
N ARG A 423 -7.81 -5.69 -0.04
CA ARG A 423 -6.69 -5.46 -0.97
C ARG A 423 -5.73 -6.65 -1.06
N LEU A 424 -5.56 -7.40 0.02
CA LEU A 424 -4.85 -8.68 0.06
C LEU A 424 -5.59 -9.59 1.05
N ARG A 425 -6.34 -10.55 0.54
CA ARG A 425 -7.17 -11.42 1.35
C ARG A 425 -6.35 -12.59 1.89
N ARG A 426 -6.66 -13.07 3.10
CA ARG A 426 -6.01 -14.25 3.70
C ARG A 426 -5.90 -15.44 2.75
N LYS A 427 -6.94 -15.75 1.99
CA LYS A 427 -6.94 -16.85 1.02
C LYS A 427 -5.96 -16.65 -0.14
N GLU A 428 -5.63 -15.41 -0.48
CA GLU A 428 -4.67 -15.07 -1.53
C GLU A 428 -3.24 -15.27 -1.01
N SER A 429 -2.92 -14.82 0.21
CA SER A 429 -1.63 -15.10 0.87
C SER A 429 -1.42 -16.60 1.09
N ILE A 430 -2.44 -17.33 1.54
CA ILE A 430 -2.38 -18.79 1.69
C ILE A 430 -2.08 -19.46 0.35
N ALA A 431 -2.77 -19.07 -0.74
CA ALA A 431 -2.53 -19.65 -2.05
C ALA A 431 -1.13 -19.37 -2.61
N MET A 432 -0.55 -18.19 -2.30
CA MET A 432 0.85 -17.90 -2.64
C MET A 432 1.81 -18.79 -1.86
N ALA A 433 1.58 -18.97 -0.56
CA ALA A 433 2.37 -19.86 0.29
C ALA A 433 2.23 -21.34 -0.15
N ASP A 434 1.04 -21.80 -0.57
CA ASP A 434 0.84 -23.15 -1.15
C ASP A 434 1.69 -23.38 -2.42
N ILE A 435 1.84 -22.36 -3.26
CA ILE A 435 2.69 -22.44 -4.46
C ILE A 435 4.17 -22.49 -4.07
N MET A 436 4.59 -21.70 -3.08
CA MET A 436 5.96 -21.74 -2.56
C MET A 436 6.30 -23.09 -1.91
N GLN A 437 5.33 -23.68 -1.19
CA GLN A 437 5.48 -25.03 -0.64
C GLN A 437 5.65 -26.07 -1.75
N GLN A 438 4.85 -26.02 -2.83
CA GLN A 438 5.00 -26.92 -3.97
C GLN A 438 6.39 -26.79 -4.63
N PHE A 439 6.92 -25.56 -4.70
CA PHE A 439 8.29 -25.33 -5.16
C PHE A 439 9.33 -25.95 -4.21
N ALA A 440 9.20 -25.74 -2.90
CA ALA A 440 10.09 -26.33 -1.89
C ALA A 440 10.10 -27.87 -1.94
N GLU A 441 8.93 -28.48 -2.12
CA GLU A 441 8.73 -29.91 -2.24
C GLU A 441 9.08 -30.46 -3.64
N ARG A 442 9.51 -29.57 -4.57
CA ARG A 442 9.81 -29.91 -5.98
C ARG A 442 8.67 -30.63 -6.70
N LYS A 443 7.43 -30.28 -6.37
CA LYS A 443 6.23 -30.79 -7.06
C LYS A 443 6.10 -30.12 -8.43
N ASN A 444 5.91 -30.93 -9.48
CA ASN A 444 5.85 -30.47 -10.88
C ASN A 444 7.02 -29.54 -11.26
N PHE A 445 8.18 -29.86 -10.72
CA PHE A 445 9.42 -29.10 -10.86
C PHE A 445 10.35 -29.75 -11.88
N MET A 446 10.92 -28.95 -12.74
CA MET A 446 11.92 -29.36 -13.73
C MET A 446 13.13 -28.42 -13.62
N GLN A 447 14.28 -29.00 -13.37
CA GLN A 447 15.54 -28.29 -13.45
C GLN A 447 15.97 -28.18 -14.91
N ILE A 448 16.38 -26.98 -15.34
CA ILE A 448 16.86 -26.66 -16.68
C ILE A 448 18.31 -26.19 -16.65
#